data_c57fc28e7b62cc5ec352442c465e5a90
#
_entry.id   c57fc28e7b62cc5ec352442c465e5a90
#
_cell.length_a   1.000
_cell.length_b   1.000
_cell.length_c   1.000
_cell.angle_alpha   90.00
_cell.angle_beta   90.00
_cell.angle_gamma   90.00
#
_symmetry.space_group_name_H-M   'P 1'
#
loop_
_entity.id
_entity.type
_entity.pdbx_description
1 polymer ?
#
loop_
_entity_poly.entity_id
_entity_poly.type
_entity_poly.pdbx_seq_one_letter_code
_entity_poly.pdbx_strand_id
1 'polypeptide(L)' 'MMNIVQEHTLNAELWIDDIFIRQGLKNILADIVFEDDKARLVFFTANHFEAVKKQNYNLKTHRLVLLIDGHLYQY' A
#
# COMPACT_ATOMS: atom_id res chain seq x y z
N MET A 1 -8.24 -15.74 -14.82
CA MET A 1 -7.43 -14.68 -14.42
C MET A 1 -7.19 -14.69 -12.93
N MET A 2 -6.05 -14.36 -12.56
CA MET A 2 -5.68 -14.48 -11.18
C MET A 2 -6.15 -13.30 -10.36
N ASN A 3 -6.28 -13.54 -9.07
CA ASN A 3 -6.56 -12.49 -8.13
C ASN A 3 -5.25 -11.92 -7.65
N ILE A 4 -5.06 -10.65 -7.90
CA ILE A 4 -3.85 -9.97 -7.47
C ILE A 4 -4.20 -9.09 -6.30
N VAL A 5 -3.82 -9.51 -5.11
CA VAL A 5 -4.04 -8.73 -3.90
C VAL A 5 -2.85 -7.86 -3.57
N GLN A 6 -1.72 -8.15 -4.20
CA GLN A 6 -0.51 -7.37 -4.02
C GLN A 6 -0.07 -6.84 -5.37
N GLU A 7 0.16 -5.55 -5.43
CA GLU A 7 0.58 -4.92 -6.66
C GLU A 7 1.71 -3.94 -6.36
N HIS A 8 2.70 -3.92 -7.24
CA HIS A 8 3.81 -2.98 -7.13
C HIS A 8 3.64 -1.90 -8.16
N THR A 9 3.72 -0.65 -7.74
CA THR A 9 3.68 0.47 -8.63
C THR A 9 4.56 1.58 -8.07
N LEU A 10 5.52 2.03 -8.85
CA LEU A 10 6.51 3.01 -8.41
C LEU A 10 7.14 2.56 -7.10
N ASN A 11 6.94 3.33 -6.02
CA ASN A 11 7.49 3.01 -4.71
C ASN A 11 6.43 2.49 -3.75
N ALA A 12 5.43 1.78 -4.25
CA ALA A 12 4.32 1.37 -3.41
C ALA A 12 3.91 -0.06 -3.70
N GLU A 13 3.46 -0.74 -2.64
CA GLU A 13 2.79 -2.03 -2.74
C GLU A 13 1.36 -1.84 -2.27
N LEU A 14 0.43 -2.46 -2.97
CA LEU A 14 -0.99 -2.33 -2.66
C LEU A 14 -1.58 -3.68 -2.30
N TRP A 15 -1.93 -3.84 -1.03
CA TRP A 15 -2.60 -5.04 -0.52
C TRP A 15 -4.08 -4.73 -0.37
N ILE A 16 -4.74 -4.51 -1.49
CA ILE A 16 -6.12 -4.04 -1.52
C ILE A 16 -6.86 -4.82 -2.57
N ASP A 17 -7.95 -5.50 -2.19
CA ASP A 17 -8.75 -6.30 -3.12
C ASP A 17 -9.66 -5.45 -3.99
N ASP A 18 -10.18 -4.36 -3.43
CA ASP A 18 -11.15 -3.53 -4.14
C ASP A 18 -10.46 -2.78 -5.27
N ILE A 19 -10.86 -3.12 -6.49
CA ILE A 19 -10.21 -2.58 -7.67
C ILE A 19 -10.40 -1.07 -7.79
N PHE A 20 -11.53 -0.56 -7.33
CA PHE A 20 -11.80 0.88 -7.40
C PHE A 20 -10.91 1.65 -6.41
N ILE A 21 -10.74 1.11 -5.22
CA ILE A 21 -9.86 1.71 -4.23
C ILE A 21 -8.41 1.68 -4.72
N ARG A 22 -7.98 0.54 -5.26
CA ARG A 22 -6.63 0.41 -5.81
C ARG A 22 -6.40 1.41 -6.93
N GLN A 23 -7.36 1.54 -7.83
CA GLN A 23 -7.22 2.45 -8.95
C GLN A 23 -7.17 3.89 -8.48
N GLY A 24 -8.00 4.24 -7.49
CA GLY A 24 -7.99 5.57 -6.92
C GLY A 24 -6.65 5.91 -6.28
N LEU A 25 -6.09 4.97 -5.52
CA LEU A 25 -4.77 5.18 -4.91
C LEU A 25 -3.68 5.32 -5.97
N LYS A 26 -3.73 4.49 -7.01
CA LYS A 26 -2.73 4.58 -8.07
C LYS A 26 -2.77 5.94 -8.75
N ASN A 27 -3.97 6.49 -8.96
CA ASN A 27 -4.10 7.81 -9.56
C ASN A 27 -3.52 8.89 -8.67
N ILE A 28 -3.78 8.79 -7.36
CA ILE A 28 -3.23 9.75 -6.40
C ILE A 28 -1.71 9.64 -6.35
N LEU A 29 -1.20 8.41 -6.30
CA LEU A 29 0.24 8.19 -6.21
C LEU A 29 0.97 8.68 -7.44
N ALA A 30 0.33 8.65 -8.60
CA ALA A 30 0.94 9.15 -9.82
C ALA A 30 1.17 10.65 -9.78
N ASP A 31 0.34 11.37 -9.00
CA ASP A 31 0.45 12.83 -8.90
C ASP A 31 1.30 13.30 -7.74
N ILE A 32 1.67 12.39 -6.85
CA ILE A 32 2.45 12.74 -5.66
C ILE A 32 3.92 12.55 -5.96
N VAL A 33 4.70 13.59 -5.68
CA VAL A 33 6.14 13.50 -5.75
C VAL A 33 6.65 13.21 -4.34
N PHE A 34 7.23 12.03 -4.17
CA PHE A 34 7.77 11.65 -2.87
C PHE A 34 9.19 12.21 -2.74
N GLU A 35 9.40 13.07 -1.75
CA GLU A 35 10.71 13.63 -1.52
C GLU A 35 11.66 12.57 -0.97
N ASP A 36 11.14 11.67 -0.15
CA ASP A 36 11.93 10.56 0.38
C ASP A 36 11.59 9.30 -0.39
N ASP A 37 12.30 9.10 -1.49
CA ASP A 37 12.09 7.93 -2.33
C ASP A 37 12.82 6.70 -1.82
N LYS A 38 13.49 6.80 -0.69
CA LYS A 38 14.21 5.67 -0.11
C LYS A 38 13.29 4.70 0.60
N ALA A 39 12.17 5.20 1.10
CA ALA A 39 11.20 4.36 1.79
C ALA A 39 10.12 3.92 0.82
N ARG A 40 9.79 2.62 0.88
CA ARG A 40 8.73 2.06 0.06
C ARG A 40 7.44 2.10 0.87
N LEU A 41 6.36 2.50 0.22
CA LEU A 41 5.06 2.58 0.88
C LEU A 41 4.30 1.26 0.69
N VAL A 42 3.71 0.77 1.76
CA VAL A 42 2.90 -0.45 1.74
C VAL A 42 1.51 -0.07 2.21
N PHE A 43 0.56 -0.01 1.27
CA PHE A 43 -0.83 0.29 1.57
C PHE A 43 -1.60 -1.02 1.72
N PHE A 44 -2.41 -1.13 2.76
CA PHE A 44 -3.17 -2.35 2.98
C PHE A 44 -4.50 -2.05 3.67
N THR A 45 -5.48 -2.89 3.41
CA THR A 45 -6.75 -2.86 4.13
C THR A 45 -6.67 -3.82 5.32
N ALA A 46 -7.59 -3.65 6.26
CA ALA A 46 -7.53 -4.40 7.53
C ALA A 46 -7.56 -5.92 7.31
N ASN A 47 -8.25 -6.39 6.27
CA ASN A 47 -8.32 -7.82 5.99
C ASN A 47 -6.99 -8.41 5.57
N HIS A 48 -6.03 -7.59 5.20
CA HIS A 48 -4.69 -8.06 4.82
C HIS A 48 -3.65 -7.82 5.91
N PHE A 49 -4.08 -7.35 7.07
CA PHE A 49 -3.15 -6.98 8.13
C PHE A 49 -2.23 -8.14 8.52
N GLU A 50 -2.81 -9.33 8.71
CA GLU A 50 -2.00 -10.48 9.13
C GLU A 50 -1.01 -10.89 8.05
N ALA A 51 -1.43 -10.84 6.79
CA ALA A 51 -0.52 -11.18 5.70
C ALA A 51 0.62 -10.16 5.60
N VAL A 52 0.32 -8.89 5.77
CA VAL A 52 1.33 -7.84 5.74
C VAL A 52 2.30 -8.01 6.91
N LYS A 53 1.80 -8.33 8.10
CA LYS A 53 2.66 -8.58 9.25
C LYS A 53 3.63 -9.72 8.99
N LYS A 54 3.16 -10.77 8.32
CA LYS A 54 3.99 -11.94 8.06
C LYS A 54 5.13 -11.65 7.10
N GLN A 55 5.04 -10.59 6.32
CA GLN A 55 6.11 -10.20 5.42
C GLN A 55 7.34 -9.68 6.17
N ASN A 56 7.12 -9.27 7.42
CA ASN A 56 8.21 -8.81 8.27
C ASN A 56 9.03 -7.70 7.63
N TYR A 57 8.33 -6.69 7.12
CA TYR A 57 8.98 -5.57 6.46
C TYR A 57 9.94 -4.84 7.38
N ASN A 58 11.04 -4.41 6.82
CA ASN A 58 12.01 -3.59 7.56
C ASN A 58 11.47 -2.16 7.60
N LEU A 59 11.07 -1.70 8.77
CA LEU A 59 10.45 -0.38 8.93
C LEU A 59 11.41 0.77 8.68
N LYS A 60 12.69 0.48 8.54
CA LYS A 60 13.66 1.50 8.13
C LYS A 60 13.58 1.77 6.63
N THR A 61 13.08 0.81 5.86
CA THR A 61 13.00 0.91 4.41
C THR A 61 11.56 0.90 3.88
N HIS A 62 10.60 0.61 4.75
CA HIS A 62 9.19 0.52 4.36
C HIS A 62 8.33 1.31 5.33
N ARG A 63 7.24 1.85 4.81
CA ARG A 63 6.21 2.51 5.62
C ARG A 63 4.90 1.80 5.39
N LEU A 64 4.29 1.33 6.47
CA LEU A 64 3.02 0.62 6.40
C LEU A 64 1.90 1.62 6.59
N VAL A 65 0.95 1.63 5.66
CA VAL A 65 -0.17 2.58 5.69
C VAL A 65 -1.46 1.79 5.61
N LEU A 66 -2.26 1.89 6.66
CA LEU A 66 -3.55 1.21 6.74
C LEU A 66 -4.65 2.09 6.19
N LEU A 67 -5.47 1.52 5.32
CA LEU A 67 -6.60 2.23 4.74
C LEU A 67 -7.89 1.75 5.40
N ILE A 68 -8.61 2.66 6.07
CA ILE A 68 -9.90 2.39 6.70
C ILE A 68 -10.86 3.50 6.34
N ASP A 69 -11.99 3.14 5.75
CA ASP A 69 -13.06 4.09 5.44
C ASP A 69 -12.57 5.31 4.67
N GLY A 70 -11.68 5.08 3.71
CA GLY A 70 -11.18 6.17 2.89
C GLY A 70 -10.11 7.02 3.54
N HIS A 71 -9.68 6.66 4.75
CA HIS A 71 -8.64 7.39 5.46
C HIS A 71 -7.37 6.55 5.55
N LEU A 72 -6.22 7.21 5.48
CA LEU A 72 -4.93 6.55 5.55
C LEU A 72 -4.32 6.78 6.93
N TYR A 73 -3.89 5.69 7.55
CA TYR A 73 -3.26 5.71 8.86
C TYR A 73 -1.90 5.06 8.77
N GLN A 74 -0.87 5.80 9.17
CA GLN A 74 0.46 5.22 9.20
C GLN A 74 0.58 4.29 10.40
N TYR A 75 1.04 3.09 10.13
CA TYR A 75 1.17 2.06 11.15
C TYR A 75 2.49 2.20 11.89
#